data_e3e0f15c552e879e3ae448b87e97eaf9
#
_entry.id   e3e0f15c552e879e3ae448b87e97eaf9
#
_cell.length_a   1.000
_cell.length_b   1.000
_cell.length_c   1.000
_cell.angle_alpha   90.00
_cell.angle_beta   90.00
_cell.angle_gamma   90.00
#
_symmetry.space_group_name_H-M   'P 1'
#
loop_
_entity.id
_entity.type
_entity.pdbx_description
1 polymer ?
#
loop_
_entity_poly.entity_id
_entity_poly.type
_entity_poly.pdbx_seq_one_letter_code
_entity_poly.pdbx_strand_id
1 'polypeptide(L)'
;IDRILQFRPNPYMTAADFYYKLAAQYKVYNNAIAYPVFDETGRLTAVYPINAQYFELLEYMGTLYCRFTFATGATYICEYSRIIHVRRHFLEHDIFGDGNKPLDTALKTANTLNQSMSKFAELVAVIRGILKVSNAVKTEDLNRRRDDFIRDNLRMENNGAGVIVTDAKYDYT
;
A
#
# COMPACT_ATOMS: atom_id res chain seq x y z
N ILE A 1 3.43 0.69 -36.76
CA ILE A 1 3.63 1.03 -35.33
C ILE A 1 2.34 1.61 -34.76
N ASP A 2 1.74 2.67 -35.39
CA ASP A 2 0.57 3.36 -34.86
C ASP A 2 -0.62 2.44 -34.61
N ARG A 3 -0.91 1.52 -35.52
CA ARG A 3 -2.06 0.62 -35.40
C ARG A 3 -1.94 -0.34 -34.18
N ILE A 4 -0.73 -0.82 -33.91
CA ILE A 4 -0.47 -1.70 -32.75
C ILE A 4 -0.70 -0.92 -31.45
N LEU A 5 -0.12 0.26 -31.33
CA LEU A 5 -0.22 1.06 -30.10
C LEU A 5 -1.61 1.69 -29.90
N GLN A 6 -2.37 1.94 -30.98
CA GLN A 6 -3.71 2.53 -30.90
C GLN A 6 -4.79 1.51 -30.52
N PHE A 7 -4.67 0.25 -30.95
CA PHE A 7 -5.74 -0.73 -30.76
C PHE A 7 -5.35 -1.87 -29.82
N ARG A 8 -4.30 -2.63 -30.13
CA ARG A 8 -3.86 -3.79 -29.37
C ARG A 8 -2.34 -3.91 -29.38
N PRO A 9 -1.67 -3.40 -28.35
CA PRO A 9 -0.23 -3.53 -28.21
C PRO A 9 0.26 -4.98 -28.08
N ASN A 10 -0.59 -5.88 -27.56
CA ASN A 10 -0.31 -7.31 -27.47
C ASN A 10 -1.62 -8.11 -27.41
N PRO A 11 -1.57 -9.46 -27.56
CA PRO A 11 -2.78 -10.29 -27.59
C PRO A 11 -3.63 -10.26 -26.31
N TYR A 12 -3.04 -9.88 -25.18
CA TYR A 12 -3.68 -9.93 -23.87
C TYR A 12 -4.29 -8.61 -23.40
N MET A 13 -3.96 -7.49 -24.07
CA MET A 13 -4.32 -6.15 -23.60
C MET A 13 -4.85 -5.30 -24.73
N THR A 14 -5.83 -4.46 -24.40
CA THR A 14 -6.20 -3.32 -25.25
C THR A 14 -5.17 -2.20 -25.10
N ALA A 15 -5.20 -1.20 -25.98
CA ALA A 15 -4.36 -0.02 -25.85
C ALA A 15 -4.61 0.71 -24.53
N ALA A 16 -5.87 0.82 -24.09
CA ALA A 16 -6.24 1.46 -22.83
C ALA A 16 -5.61 0.73 -21.61
N ASP A 17 -5.72 -0.59 -21.55
CA ASP A 17 -5.14 -1.40 -20.47
C ASP A 17 -3.62 -1.27 -20.43
N PHE A 18 -2.98 -1.28 -21.60
CA PHE A 18 -1.54 -1.14 -21.74
C PHE A 18 -1.05 0.21 -21.20
N TYR A 19 -1.66 1.30 -21.65
CA TYR A 19 -1.27 2.64 -21.17
C TYR A 19 -1.60 2.84 -19.71
N TYR A 20 -2.73 2.32 -19.24
CA TYR A 20 -3.08 2.35 -17.82
C TYR A 20 -2.01 1.65 -16.96
N LYS A 21 -1.57 0.46 -17.38
CA LYS A 21 -0.55 -0.31 -16.66
C LYS A 21 0.79 0.40 -16.64
N LEU A 22 1.23 0.96 -17.77
CA LEU A 22 2.46 1.77 -17.83
C LEU A 22 2.36 3.03 -16.97
N ALA A 23 1.22 3.73 -17.01
CA ALA A 23 0.99 4.92 -16.21
C ALA A 23 0.99 4.59 -14.71
N ALA A 24 0.40 3.46 -14.31
CA ALA A 24 0.41 3.00 -12.93
C ALA A 24 1.85 2.70 -12.46
N GLN A 25 2.63 1.96 -13.23
CA GLN A 25 4.04 1.70 -12.94
C GLN A 25 4.85 3.00 -12.82
N TYR A 26 4.69 3.90 -13.79
CA TYR A 26 5.34 5.19 -13.81
C TYR A 26 5.03 6.05 -12.58
N LYS A 27 3.77 6.01 -12.10
CA LYS A 27 3.34 6.78 -10.91
C LYS A 27 3.81 6.15 -9.60
N VAL A 28 3.78 4.82 -9.50
CA VAL A 28 4.10 4.09 -8.27
C VAL A 28 5.60 3.91 -8.08
N TYR A 29 6.29 3.51 -9.16
CA TYR A 29 7.71 3.13 -9.08
C TYR A 29 8.67 4.19 -9.66
N ASN A 30 8.16 5.28 -10.22
CA ASN A 30 8.91 6.27 -10.99
C ASN A 30 9.62 5.69 -12.22
N ASN A 31 9.36 4.45 -12.54
CA ASN A 31 9.90 3.69 -13.66
C ASN A 31 8.80 2.85 -14.27
N ALA A 32 8.67 2.87 -15.59
CA ALA A 32 7.81 1.97 -16.33
C ALA A 32 8.59 1.36 -17.48
N ILE A 33 8.50 0.06 -17.66
CA ILE A 33 9.29 -0.68 -18.62
C ILE A 33 8.36 -1.44 -19.55
N ALA A 34 8.62 -1.34 -20.86
CA ALA A 34 7.97 -2.14 -21.86
C ALA A 34 8.99 -2.83 -22.76
N TYR A 35 8.66 -4.03 -23.19
CA TYR A 35 9.47 -4.83 -24.07
C TYR A 35 8.80 -4.94 -25.45
N PRO A 36 9.39 -4.35 -26.51
CA PRO A 36 8.91 -4.51 -27.86
C PRO A 36 9.36 -5.84 -28.46
N VAL A 37 8.49 -6.51 -29.17
CA VAL A 37 8.73 -7.73 -29.91
C VAL A 37 8.68 -7.45 -31.39
N PHE A 38 9.70 -7.89 -32.10
CA PHE A 38 9.83 -7.72 -33.55
C PHE A 38 9.79 -9.09 -34.24
N ASP A 39 9.27 -9.12 -35.45
CA ASP A 39 9.34 -10.29 -36.32
C ASP A 39 10.74 -10.41 -36.98
N GLU A 40 10.94 -11.45 -37.78
CA GLU A 40 12.19 -11.70 -38.52
C GLU A 40 12.51 -10.60 -39.55
N THR A 41 11.52 -9.82 -39.96
CA THR A 41 11.65 -8.70 -40.90
C THR A 41 11.97 -7.37 -40.18
N GLY A 42 12.08 -7.38 -38.84
CA GLY A 42 12.28 -6.17 -38.05
C GLY A 42 11.01 -5.31 -37.86
N ARG A 43 9.83 -5.85 -38.18
CA ARG A 43 8.57 -5.14 -37.95
C ARG A 43 8.08 -5.38 -36.53
N LEU A 44 7.65 -4.32 -35.84
CA LEU A 44 7.06 -4.42 -34.51
C LEU A 44 5.76 -5.25 -34.58
N THR A 45 5.67 -6.31 -33.78
CA THR A 45 4.50 -7.20 -33.69
C THR A 45 3.73 -7.03 -32.39
N ALA A 46 4.43 -6.77 -31.28
CA ALA A 46 3.79 -6.57 -29.98
C ALA A 46 4.65 -5.71 -29.05
N VAL A 47 4.01 -5.14 -28.03
CA VAL A 47 4.69 -4.46 -26.90
C VAL A 47 4.08 -4.95 -25.61
N TYR A 48 4.93 -5.44 -24.68
CA TYR A 48 4.51 -5.98 -23.39
C TYR A 48 4.99 -5.09 -22.26
N PRO A 49 4.11 -4.64 -21.35
CA PRO A 49 4.54 -3.96 -20.12
C PRO A 49 5.17 -5.00 -19.20
N ILE A 50 6.41 -4.76 -18.77
CA ILE A 50 7.16 -5.67 -17.90
C ILE A 50 6.76 -5.40 -16.45
N ASN A 51 6.32 -6.44 -15.76
CA ASN A 51 6.02 -6.40 -14.32
C ASN A 51 7.00 -7.32 -13.58
N ALA A 52 8.27 -6.90 -13.54
CA ALA A 52 9.30 -7.60 -12.80
C ALA A 52 9.26 -7.22 -11.31
N GLN A 53 9.60 -8.16 -10.45
CA GLN A 53 9.76 -7.91 -9.01
C GLN A 53 11.08 -7.17 -8.72
N TYR A 54 12.13 -7.53 -9.47
CA TYR A 54 13.43 -6.87 -9.43
C TYR A 54 13.90 -6.57 -10.83
N PHE A 55 14.51 -5.42 -10.96
CA PHE A 55 15.15 -4.94 -12.19
C PHE A 55 16.56 -4.49 -11.86
N GLU A 56 17.55 -5.11 -12.50
CA GLU A 56 18.95 -4.81 -12.29
C GLU A 56 19.63 -4.48 -13.61
N LEU A 57 20.60 -3.59 -13.56
CA LEU A 57 21.47 -3.28 -14.67
C LEU A 57 22.81 -3.98 -14.50
N LEU A 58 23.27 -4.58 -15.57
CA LEU A 58 24.54 -5.28 -15.65
C LEU A 58 25.32 -4.67 -16.81
N GLU A 59 26.58 -4.38 -16.58
CA GLU A 59 27.49 -3.96 -17.65
C GLU A 59 28.40 -5.13 -18.00
N TYR A 60 28.46 -5.44 -19.29
CA TYR A 60 29.36 -6.46 -19.81
C TYR A 60 29.97 -5.99 -21.12
N MET A 61 31.31 -5.96 -21.20
CA MET A 61 32.08 -5.48 -22.37
C MET A 61 31.60 -4.12 -22.91
N GLY A 62 31.28 -3.17 -22.02
CA GLY A 62 30.80 -1.83 -22.41
C GLY A 62 29.36 -1.78 -22.92
N THR A 63 28.65 -2.89 -22.90
CA THR A 63 27.23 -2.96 -23.24
C THR A 63 26.39 -3.11 -21.98
N LEU A 64 25.32 -2.31 -21.88
CA LEU A 64 24.41 -2.33 -20.75
C LEU A 64 23.28 -3.35 -20.98
N TYR A 65 23.12 -4.25 -20.02
CA TYR A 65 22.08 -5.28 -20.01
C TYR A 65 21.11 -5.05 -18.85
N CYS A 66 19.89 -5.51 -19.05
CA CYS A 66 18.86 -5.55 -18.02
C CYS A 66 18.58 -6.97 -17.60
N ARG A 67 18.56 -7.22 -16.29
CA ARG A 67 18.06 -8.47 -15.71
C ARG A 67 16.74 -8.22 -15.01
N PHE A 68 15.72 -8.91 -15.47
CA PHE A 68 14.37 -8.91 -14.86
C PHE A 68 14.19 -10.19 -14.07
N THR A 69 13.78 -10.08 -12.81
CA THR A 69 13.38 -11.23 -12.00
C THR A 69 11.88 -11.11 -11.72
N PHE A 70 11.13 -12.11 -12.14
CA PHE A 70 9.69 -12.16 -11.97
C PHE A 70 9.30 -12.83 -10.65
N ALA A 71 8.07 -12.61 -10.19
CA ALA A 71 7.54 -13.22 -8.97
C ALA A 71 7.53 -14.76 -8.99
N THR A 72 7.55 -15.36 -10.18
CA THR A 72 7.70 -16.81 -10.39
C THR A 72 9.10 -17.34 -10.15
N GLY A 73 10.09 -16.47 -9.90
CA GLY A 73 11.52 -16.82 -9.84
C GLY A 73 12.19 -16.89 -11.21
N ALA A 74 11.46 -16.76 -12.31
CA ALA A 74 12.04 -16.73 -13.65
C ALA A 74 12.86 -15.45 -13.84
N THR A 75 14.00 -15.61 -14.52
CA THR A 75 14.90 -14.49 -14.82
C THR A 75 15.06 -14.33 -16.33
N TYR A 76 15.04 -13.12 -16.81
CA TYR A 76 15.26 -12.78 -18.21
C TYR A 76 16.29 -11.66 -18.33
N ILE A 77 17.25 -11.82 -19.26
CA ILE A 77 18.31 -10.84 -19.50
C ILE A 77 18.22 -10.39 -20.95
N CYS A 78 18.24 -9.09 -21.18
CA CYS A 78 18.32 -8.50 -22.52
C CYS A 78 19.16 -7.22 -22.49
N GLU A 79 19.58 -6.76 -23.67
CA GLU A 79 20.24 -5.45 -23.78
C GLU A 79 19.28 -4.32 -23.38
N TYR A 80 19.79 -3.31 -22.69
CA TYR A 80 19.02 -2.13 -22.30
C TYR A 80 18.48 -1.36 -23.53
N SER A 81 19.22 -1.34 -24.62
CA SER A 81 18.80 -0.74 -25.89
C SER A 81 17.51 -1.33 -26.48
N ARG A 82 17.16 -2.57 -26.08
CA ARG A 82 16.00 -3.30 -26.60
C ARG A 82 14.72 -3.06 -25.79
N ILE A 83 14.75 -2.27 -24.73
CA ILE A 83 13.59 -1.97 -23.91
C ILE A 83 13.15 -0.51 -24.07
N ILE A 84 11.89 -0.27 -23.80
CA ILE A 84 11.33 1.07 -23.64
C ILE A 84 11.28 1.34 -22.15
N HIS A 85 12.09 2.28 -21.67
CA HIS A 85 12.13 2.68 -20.28
C HIS A 85 11.63 4.12 -20.13
N VAL A 86 10.49 4.29 -19.46
CA VAL A 86 9.90 5.59 -19.12
C VAL A 86 10.12 5.85 -17.66
N ARG A 87 10.74 6.98 -17.31
CA ARG A 87 11.16 7.31 -15.95
C ARG A 87 10.76 8.73 -15.58
N ARG A 88 10.66 8.98 -14.27
CA ARG A 88 10.46 10.32 -13.71
C ARG A 88 11.30 10.49 -12.44
N HIS A 89 11.54 11.74 -12.07
CA HIS A 89 12.36 12.08 -10.88
C HIS A 89 13.71 11.35 -10.90
N PHE A 90 14.45 11.47 -11.98
CA PHE A 90 15.78 10.88 -12.14
C PHE A 90 16.86 11.94 -11.90
N LEU A 91 17.04 12.33 -10.64
CA LEU A 91 18.02 13.32 -10.23
C LEU A 91 19.26 12.67 -9.59
N GLU A 92 19.03 11.62 -8.79
CA GLU A 92 20.10 10.89 -8.10
C GLU A 92 20.75 9.81 -8.99
N HIS A 93 19.99 9.26 -9.94
CA HIS A 93 20.45 8.21 -10.84
C HIS A 93 20.31 8.60 -12.32
N ASP A 94 21.34 8.32 -13.12
CA ASP A 94 21.31 8.63 -14.56
C ASP A 94 20.37 7.75 -15.36
N ILE A 95 20.05 6.55 -14.88
CA ILE A 95 19.28 5.54 -15.61
C ILE A 95 17.91 5.28 -14.98
N PHE A 96 17.82 5.20 -13.67
CA PHE A 96 16.57 4.95 -12.97
C PHE A 96 15.88 6.22 -12.50
N GLY A 97 14.56 6.19 -12.47
CA GLY A 97 13.80 7.15 -11.69
C GLY A 97 14.04 6.93 -10.20
N ASP A 98 14.16 8.02 -9.46
CA ASP A 98 14.45 8.01 -8.03
C ASP A 98 13.33 7.36 -7.22
N GLY A 99 13.68 6.80 -6.07
CA GLY A 99 12.73 6.21 -5.16
C GLY A 99 11.80 7.27 -4.50
N ASN A 100 10.67 6.82 -4.01
CA ASN A 100 9.68 7.66 -3.30
C ASN A 100 10.07 7.95 -1.83
N LYS A 101 11.35 7.85 -1.47
CA LYS A 101 11.84 8.09 -0.10
C LYS A 101 11.32 9.41 0.52
N PRO A 102 11.28 10.55 -0.21
CA PRO A 102 10.73 11.79 0.35
C PRO A 102 9.27 11.71 0.78
N LEU A 103 8.49 10.83 0.15
CA LEU A 103 7.08 10.60 0.48
C LEU A 103 6.87 9.63 1.65
N ASP A 104 7.90 8.85 2.02
CA ASP A 104 7.78 7.80 3.03
C ASP A 104 7.29 8.33 4.37
N THR A 105 7.83 9.45 4.82
CA THR A 105 7.41 10.10 6.07
C THR A 105 5.95 10.56 6.01
N ALA A 106 5.53 11.17 4.90
CA ALA A 106 4.16 11.62 4.73
C ALA A 106 3.18 10.44 4.68
N LEU A 107 3.53 9.37 3.97
CA LEU A 107 2.74 8.14 3.89
C LEU A 107 2.64 7.42 5.24
N LYS A 108 3.74 7.34 6.00
CA LYS A 108 3.74 6.80 7.37
C LYS A 108 2.85 7.61 8.29
N THR A 109 2.95 8.93 8.23
CA THR A 109 2.10 9.83 9.04
C THR A 109 0.63 9.65 8.67
N ALA A 110 0.27 9.64 7.38
CA ALA A 110 -1.09 9.42 6.94
C ALA A 110 -1.64 8.05 7.38
N ASN A 111 -0.83 6.99 7.29
CA ASN A 111 -1.22 5.67 7.75
C ASN A 111 -1.42 5.62 9.27
N THR A 112 -0.55 6.26 10.05
CA THR A 112 -0.68 6.36 11.51
C THR A 112 -1.93 7.13 11.89
N LEU A 113 -2.25 8.23 11.19
CA LEU A 113 -3.48 8.99 11.42
C LEU A 113 -4.72 8.14 11.13
N ASN A 114 -4.75 7.42 10.01
CA ASN A 114 -5.87 6.54 9.67
C ASN A 114 -6.05 5.42 10.71
N GLN A 115 -4.97 4.80 11.16
CA GLN A 115 -5.02 3.79 12.22
C GLN A 115 -5.50 4.39 13.56
N SER A 116 -5.05 5.60 13.89
CA SER A 116 -5.47 6.30 15.11
C SER A 116 -6.94 6.67 15.04
N MET A 117 -7.44 7.13 13.89
CA MET A 117 -8.86 7.42 13.68
C MET A 117 -9.72 6.15 13.83
N SER A 118 -9.30 5.03 13.25
CA SER A 118 -10.01 3.75 13.42
C SER A 118 -10.05 3.31 14.89
N LYS A 119 -8.91 3.36 15.59
CA LYS A 119 -8.86 3.06 17.02
C LYS A 119 -9.69 4.03 17.85
N PHE A 120 -9.67 5.31 17.50
CA PHE A 120 -10.51 6.31 18.17
C PHE A 120 -11.99 6.01 17.98
N ALA A 121 -12.43 5.67 16.76
CA ALA A 121 -13.81 5.29 16.49
C ALA A 121 -14.22 4.04 17.29
N GLU A 122 -13.34 3.04 17.40
CA GLU A 122 -13.57 1.87 18.25
C GLU A 122 -13.69 2.26 19.74
N LEU A 123 -12.78 3.12 20.23
CA LEU A 123 -12.78 3.58 21.62
C LEU A 123 -14.00 4.42 21.96
N VAL A 124 -14.41 5.35 21.06
CA VAL A 124 -15.61 6.18 21.25
C VAL A 124 -16.86 5.32 21.29
N ALA A 125 -16.89 4.24 20.52
CA ALA A 125 -18.00 3.28 20.58
C ALA A 125 -18.07 2.52 21.93
N VAL A 126 -16.95 2.46 22.66
CA VAL A 126 -16.83 1.71 23.93
C VAL A 126 -16.88 2.63 25.16
N ILE A 127 -16.37 3.85 25.09
CA ILE A 127 -16.39 4.81 26.20
C ILE A 127 -17.82 5.40 26.30
N ARG A 128 -18.59 4.87 27.23
CA ARG A 128 -19.97 5.30 27.45
C ARG A 128 -20.13 6.28 28.62
N GLY A 129 -19.09 6.51 29.42
CA GLY A 129 -19.14 7.44 30.54
C GLY A 129 -17.96 7.33 31.50
N ILE A 130 -18.03 8.10 32.59
CA ILE A 130 -17.05 8.15 33.66
C ILE A 130 -17.66 7.55 34.93
N LEU A 131 -17.04 6.52 35.49
CA LEU A 131 -17.45 5.94 36.77
C LEU A 131 -16.79 6.72 37.91
N LYS A 132 -17.59 7.47 38.67
CA LYS A 132 -17.14 8.19 39.85
C LYS A 132 -17.44 7.37 41.12
N VAL A 133 -16.43 7.05 41.87
CA VAL A 133 -16.54 6.32 43.16
C VAL A 133 -16.44 7.30 44.32
N SER A 134 -17.47 7.44 45.10
CA SER A 134 -17.60 8.48 46.15
C SER A 134 -16.77 8.25 47.41
N ASN A 135 -16.20 7.06 47.61
CA ASN A 135 -15.38 6.76 48.76
C ASN A 135 -13.90 6.65 48.41
N ALA A 136 -13.04 7.21 49.24
CA ALA A 136 -11.59 7.08 49.11
C ALA A 136 -11.19 5.61 49.28
N VAL A 137 -10.80 4.97 48.21
CA VAL A 137 -10.42 3.55 48.14
C VAL A 137 -8.98 3.49 47.67
N LYS A 138 -8.23 2.50 48.12
CA LYS A 138 -6.85 2.25 47.66
C LYS A 138 -6.87 2.01 46.14
N THR A 139 -5.76 2.34 45.47
CA THR A 139 -5.64 2.22 43.99
C THR A 139 -5.95 0.81 43.47
N GLU A 140 -5.60 -0.21 44.23
CA GLU A 140 -5.88 -1.61 43.92
C GLU A 140 -7.38 -1.92 43.91
N ASP A 141 -8.11 -1.36 44.87
CA ASP A 141 -9.58 -1.50 44.92
C ASP A 141 -10.29 -0.73 43.79
N LEU A 142 -9.73 0.41 43.37
CA LEU A 142 -10.25 1.17 42.21
C LEU A 142 -10.13 0.38 40.90
N ASN A 143 -8.98 -0.26 40.68
CA ASN A 143 -8.77 -1.10 39.52
C ASN A 143 -9.72 -2.30 39.49
N ARG A 144 -9.87 -2.96 40.63
CA ARG A 144 -10.80 -4.09 40.79
C ARG A 144 -12.24 -3.67 40.51
N ARG A 145 -12.70 -2.55 41.07
CA ARG A 145 -14.05 -2.02 40.83
C ARG A 145 -14.26 -1.59 39.36
N ARG A 146 -13.24 -1.00 38.72
CA ARG A 146 -13.29 -0.69 37.30
C ARG A 146 -13.47 -1.97 36.49
N ASP A 147 -12.69 -3.01 36.76
CA ASP A 147 -12.72 -4.26 36.03
C ASP A 147 -14.06 -5.01 36.21
N ASP A 148 -14.59 -5.00 37.44
CA ASP A 148 -15.91 -5.55 37.76
C ASP A 148 -17.01 -4.78 37.02
N PHE A 149 -16.97 -3.44 37.03
CA PHE A 149 -17.94 -2.61 36.31
C PHE A 149 -17.91 -2.83 34.79
N ILE A 150 -16.70 -2.90 34.21
CA ILE A 150 -16.51 -3.20 32.77
C ILE A 150 -17.08 -4.58 32.45
N ARG A 151 -16.76 -5.58 33.26
CA ARG A 151 -17.25 -6.95 33.05
C ARG A 151 -18.77 -7.03 33.12
N ASP A 152 -19.38 -6.35 34.07
CA ASP A 152 -20.78 -6.51 34.38
C ASP A 152 -21.69 -5.61 33.52
N ASN A 153 -21.18 -4.45 33.05
CA ASN A 153 -22.00 -3.43 32.40
C ASN A 153 -21.57 -3.03 30.99
N LEU A 154 -20.31 -3.17 30.62
CA LEU A 154 -19.78 -2.63 29.36
C LEU A 154 -19.44 -3.68 28.31
N ARG A 155 -19.53 -4.97 28.61
CA ARG A 155 -19.33 -6.02 27.60
C ARG A 155 -20.50 -6.02 26.61
N MET A 156 -20.16 -6.20 25.33
CA MET A 156 -21.15 -6.27 24.23
C MET A 156 -22.22 -7.36 24.44
N GLU A 157 -21.87 -8.41 25.17
CA GLU A 157 -22.75 -9.54 25.50
C GLU A 157 -23.87 -9.14 26.48
N ASN A 158 -23.66 -8.11 27.31
CA ASN A 158 -24.60 -7.60 28.32
C ASN A 158 -25.43 -6.40 27.82
N ASN A 159 -25.65 -6.28 26.51
CA ASN A 159 -26.24 -5.11 25.85
C ASN A 159 -27.74 -4.96 26.13
N GLY A 160 -28.13 -4.80 27.37
CA GLY A 160 -29.49 -4.38 27.78
C GLY A 160 -29.71 -2.91 27.46
N ALA A 161 -30.13 -2.59 26.25
CA ALA A 161 -30.65 -1.29 25.79
C ALA A 161 -29.85 -0.01 26.19
N GLY A 162 -28.55 -0.13 26.56
CA GLY A 162 -27.73 1.02 26.92
C GLY A 162 -28.04 1.67 28.27
N VAL A 163 -28.86 1.06 29.11
CA VAL A 163 -29.20 1.54 30.45
C VAL A 163 -28.38 0.77 31.50
N ILE A 164 -27.62 1.49 32.31
CA ILE A 164 -26.87 0.94 33.43
C ILE A 164 -27.62 1.30 34.71
N VAL A 165 -28.00 0.31 35.49
CA VAL A 165 -28.56 0.51 36.82
C VAL A 165 -27.41 0.48 37.81
N THR A 166 -27.20 1.61 38.52
CA THR A 166 -26.15 1.73 39.54
C THR A 166 -26.76 1.92 40.93
N ASP A 167 -26.11 1.35 41.95
CA ASP A 167 -26.44 1.65 43.35
C ASP A 167 -26.04 3.09 43.68
N ALA A 168 -26.63 3.69 44.72
CA ALA A 168 -26.36 5.06 45.19
C ALA A 168 -24.87 5.37 45.50
N LYS A 169 -24.00 4.37 45.44
CA LYS A 169 -22.55 4.49 45.63
C LYS A 169 -21.81 4.95 44.34
N TYR A 170 -22.44 4.94 43.21
CA TYR A 170 -21.84 5.27 41.89
C TYR A 170 -22.59 6.41 41.21
N ASP A 171 -21.85 7.39 40.75
CA ASP A 171 -22.30 8.47 39.90
C ASP A 171 -21.71 8.28 38.52
N TYR A 172 -22.55 8.12 37.48
CA TYR A 172 -22.16 7.87 36.10
C TYR A 172 -22.66 8.99 35.22
N THR A 173 -21.71 9.71 34.62
CA THR A 173 -21.98 10.81 33.65
C THR A 173 -21.34 10.55 32.29
#